data_e43156c0f910ff0623fd35a59c51748e
#
_entry.id   e43156c0f910ff0623fd35a59c51748e
#
_cell.length_a   1.000
_cell.length_b   1.000
_cell.length_c   1.000
_cell.angle_alpha   90.00
_cell.angle_beta   90.00
_cell.angle_gamma   90.00
#
_symmetry.space_group_name_H-M   'P 1'
#
loop_
_entity.id
_entity.type
_entity.pdbx_description
1 polymer ?
#
loop_
_entity_poly.entity_id
_entity_poly.type
_entity_poly.pdbx_seq_one_letter_code
_entity_poly.pdbx_strand_id
1 'polypeptide(L)'
;MQSQVLPKARVASVRQQLEGLAAVPKTAWNWVPDTEPERWIIYLGRFASEDALERKTAQLEKMALQFVVLDDADLSPGISVGMFKSQAEATQELNQLNRRGLRLARVIKWMNAYKGQRVVVAAMNPDWRKPLEGLGLKLSECSTSEAAGAKP
;
A
#
# COMPACT_ATOMS: atom_id res chain seq x y z
N MET A 1 2.42 -9.09 16.08
CA MET A 1 2.38 -8.03 15.06
C MET A 1 3.30 -8.34 13.91
N GLN A 2 3.01 -7.76 12.76
CA GLN A 2 3.81 -7.95 11.57
C GLN A 2 4.00 -6.63 10.82
N SER A 3 5.11 -6.54 10.11
CA SER A 3 5.37 -5.38 9.24
C SER A 3 4.70 -5.54 7.88
N GLN A 4 4.74 -4.48 7.08
CA GLN A 4 4.46 -4.59 5.64
C GLN A 4 5.49 -5.50 4.97
N VAL A 5 5.21 -5.95 3.75
CA VAL A 5 6.17 -6.72 2.96
C VAL A 5 7.32 -5.79 2.58
N LEU A 6 8.53 -6.15 2.99
CA LEU A 6 9.73 -5.37 2.68
C LEU A 6 10.41 -5.95 1.45
N PRO A 7 10.75 -5.13 0.46
CA PRO A 7 11.51 -5.60 -0.68
C PRO A 7 12.91 -6.04 -0.26
N LYS A 8 13.52 -6.91 -1.06
CA LYS A 8 14.81 -7.51 -0.75
C LYS A 8 15.87 -6.47 -0.36
N ALA A 9 15.89 -5.34 -1.03
CA ALA A 9 16.85 -4.27 -0.75
C ALA A 9 16.71 -3.71 0.66
N ARG A 10 15.50 -3.68 1.20
CA ARG A 10 15.25 -3.15 2.54
C ARG A 10 15.42 -4.20 3.63
N VAL A 11 15.27 -5.48 3.29
CA VAL A 11 15.39 -6.56 4.27
C VAL A 11 16.75 -6.55 4.96
N ALA A 12 17.82 -6.44 4.18
CA ALA A 12 19.18 -6.43 4.73
C ALA A 12 19.41 -5.25 5.68
N SER A 13 18.97 -4.07 5.28
CA SER A 13 19.12 -2.85 6.08
C SER A 13 18.32 -2.93 7.38
N VAL A 14 17.06 -3.34 7.30
CA VAL A 14 16.19 -3.46 8.46
C VAL A 14 16.69 -4.55 9.41
N ARG A 15 17.16 -5.67 8.87
CA ARG A 15 17.72 -6.75 9.68
C ARG A 15 18.89 -6.25 10.51
N GLN A 16 19.80 -5.50 9.91
CA GLN A 16 20.94 -4.93 10.61
C GLN A 16 20.51 -3.99 11.73
N GLN A 17 19.52 -3.15 11.46
CA GLN A 17 18.97 -2.23 12.44
C GLN A 17 18.27 -2.96 13.58
N LEU A 18 17.53 -4.03 13.28
CA LEU A 18 16.87 -4.85 14.30
C LEU A 18 17.89 -5.52 15.24
N GLU A 19 18.96 -6.05 14.68
CA GLU A 19 20.01 -6.67 15.47
C GLU A 19 20.70 -5.68 16.40
N GLY A 20 20.71 -4.41 16.04
CA GLY A 20 21.26 -3.35 16.87
C GLY A 20 20.33 -2.83 17.97
N LEU A 21 19.06 -3.24 17.97
CA LEU A 21 18.10 -2.80 18.98
C LEU A 21 18.27 -3.59 20.28
N ALA A 22 18.78 -2.92 21.31
CA ALA A 22 18.95 -3.55 22.62
C ALA A 22 17.62 -3.82 23.30
N ALA A 23 16.62 -2.99 23.03
CA ALA A 23 15.30 -3.08 23.67
C ALA A 23 14.48 -4.28 23.21
N VAL A 24 14.76 -4.80 22.00
CA VAL A 24 14.00 -5.91 21.40
C VAL A 24 14.92 -7.12 21.28
N PRO A 25 14.64 -8.21 22.00
CA PRO A 25 15.49 -9.40 21.92
C PRO A 25 15.36 -10.08 20.55
N LYS A 26 16.44 -10.68 20.09
CA LYS A 26 16.48 -11.35 18.78
C LYS A 26 15.49 -12.50 18.68
N THR A 27 15.09 -13.08 19.80
CA THR A 27 14.12 -14.18 19.83
C THR A 27 12.68 -13.69 19.69
N ALA A 28 12.45 -12.38 19.77
CA ALA A 28 11.10 -11.82 19.74
C ALA A 28 10.55 -11.66 18.33
N TRP A 29 11.40 -11.71 17.31
CA TRP A 29 10.98 -11.46 15.92
C TRP A 29 11.53 -12.51 14.97
N ASN A 30 10.85 -12.62 13.84
CA ASN A 30 11.16 -13.61 12.81
C ASN A 30 10.91 -13.00 11.43
N TRP A 31 11.61 -13.50 10.43
CA TRP A 31 11.39 -13.13 9.03
C TRP A 31 10.52 -14.18 8.37
N VAL A 32 9.45 -13.72 7.72
CA VAL A 32 8.53 -14.60 7.00
C VAL A 32 8.48 -14.16 5.54
N PRO A 33 8.77 -15.05 4.58
CA PRO A 33 8.63 -14.71 3.17
C PRO A 33 7.18 -14.39 2.83
N ASP A 34 6.99 -13.40 1.99
CA ASP A 34 5.65 -13.03 1.53
C ASP A 34 5.77 -12.34 0.17
N THR A 35 4.64 -12.21 -0.50
CA THR A 35 4.57 -11.53 -1.79
C THR A 35 3.60 -10.37 -1.69
N GLU A 36 4.06 -9.20 -2.09
CA GLU A 36 3.18 -8.05 -2.24
C GLU A 36 2.57 -8.12 -3.63
N PRO A 37 1.24 -8.18 -3.75
CA PRO A 37 0.61 -8.25 -5.07
C PRO A 37 0.77 -6.95 -5.84
N GLU A 38 0.63 -7.03 -7.16
CA GLU A 38 0.61 -5.84 -7.99
C GLU A 38 -0.53 -4.92 -7.59
N ARG A 39 -0.39 -3.64 -7.89
CA ARG A 39 -1.40 -2.64 -7.61
C ARG A 39 -1.86 -1.99 -8.90
N TRP A 40 -3.16 -1.93 -9.06
CA TRP A 40 -3.83 -1.26 -10.18
C TRP A 40 -4.62 -0.10 -9.62
N ILE A 41 -4.63 1.01 -10.33
CA ILE A 41 -5.40 2.18 -9.93
C ILE A 41 -6.30 2.63 -11.07
N ILE A 42 -7.38 3.30 -10.71
CA ILE A 42 -8.19 4.04 -11.67
C ILE A 42 -7.59 5.44 -11.71
N TYR A 43 -7.04 5.79 -12.85
CA TYR A 43 -6.24 6.99 -13.02
C TYR A 43 -6.98 8.05 -13.80
N LEU A 44 -6.95 9.27 -13.29
CA LEU A 44 -7.43 10.48 -13.95
C LEU A 44 -6.25 11.42 -14.14
N GLY A 45 -5.97 11.78 -15.36
CA GLY A 45 -4.87 12.66 -15.69
C GLY A 45 -4.26 12.27 -17.04
N ARG A 46 -3.17 12.81 -17.42
CA ARG A 46 -2.43 13.93 -16.80
C ARG A 46 -3.18 15.22 -17.02
N PHE A 47 -3.37 16.02 -15.99
CA PHE A 47 -4.07 17.29 -16.14
C PHE A 47 -3.13 18.35 -16.71
N ALA A 48 -3.71 19.25 -17.52
CA ALA A 48 -2.92 20.30 -18.16
C ALA A 48 -2.48 21.39 -17.18
N SER A 49 -3.21 21.55 -16.08
CA SER A 49 -2.93 22.59 -15.08
C SER A 49 -3.45 22.18 -13.71
N GLU A 50 -3.01 22.91 -12.69
CA GLU A 50 -3.54 22.69 -11.34
C GLU A 50 -5.01 23.09 -11.23
N ASP A 51 -5.43 24.08 -11.99
CA ASP A 51 -6.85 24.45 -12.02
C ASP A 51 -7.73 23.31 -12.53
N ALA A 52 -7.28 22.61 -13.57
CA ALA A 52 -7.99 21.43 -14.07
C ALA A 52 -8.04 20.32 -13.03
N LEU A 53 -6.95 20.12 -12.30
CA LEU A 53 -6.86 19.16 -11.21
C LEU A 53 -7.86 19.52 -10.09
N GLU A 54 -7.90 20.77 -9.67
CA GLU A 54 -8.80 21.22 -8.63
C GLU A 54 -10.27 21.06 -9.00
N ARG A 55 -10.61 21.37 -10.25
CA ARG A 55 -11.98 21.17 -10.74
C ARG A 55 -12.38 19.71 -10.69
N LYS A 56 -11.45 18.83 -11.05
CA LYS A 56 -11.72 17.39 -11.02
C LYS A 56 -11.87 16.88 -9.59
N THR A 57 -11.02 17.33 -8.67
CA THR A 57 -11.16 16.93 -7.26
C THR A 57 -12.48 17.41 -6.68
N ALA A 58 -12.92 18.61 -7.01
CA ALA A 58 -14.22 19.12 -6.58
C ALA A 58 -15.37 18.26 -7.10
N GLN A 59 -15.27 17.81 -8.36
CA GLN A 59 -16.27 16.90 -8.94
C GLN A 59 -16.31 15.57 -8.19
N LEU A 60 -15.14 15.00 -7.89
CA LEU A 60 -15.06 13.74 -7.17
C LEU A 60 -15.61 13.84 -5.76
N GLU A 61 -15.38 14.97 -5.10
CA GLU A 61 -15.95 15.22 -3.78
C GLU A 61 -17.48 15.27 -3.83
N LYS A 62 -18.04 15.91 -4.85
CA LYS A 62 -19.49 15.94 -5.04
C LYS A 62 -20.08 14.57 -5.31
N MET A 63 -19.30 13.69 -5.93
CA MET A 63 -19.70 12.30 -6.18
C MET A 63 -19.50 11.41 -4.95
N ALA A 64 -18.99 11.96 -3.85
CA ALA A 64 -18.64 11.23 -2.62
C ALA A 64 -17.63 10.10 -2.88
N LEU A 65 -16.71 10.30 -3.80
CA LEU A 65 -15.65 9.36 -4.12
C LEU A 65 -14.39 9.69 -3.34
N GLN A 66 -13.75 8.67 -2.82
CA GLN A 66 -12.43 8.83 -2.22
C GLN A 66 -11.38 8.84 -3.31
N PHE A 67 -10.42 9.73 -3.20
CA PHE A 67 -9.35 9.85 -4.19
C PHE A 67 -8.06 10.29 -3.51
N VAL A 68 -6.96 10.07 -4.23
CA VAL A 68 -5.63 10.52 -3.80
C VAL A 68 -5.00 11.29 -4.94
N VAL A 69 -4.50 12.48 -4.65
CA VAL A 69 -3.74 13.25 -5.63
C VAL A 69 -2.35 12.65 -5.71
N LEU A 70 -1.92 12.32 -6.93
CA LEU A 70 -0.64 11.69 -7.19
C LEU A 70 0.45 12.74 -7.36
N ASP A 71 1.60 12.49 -6.77
CA ASP A 71 2.79 13.32 -6.92
C ASP A 71 3.93 12.61 -7.64
N ASP A 72 3.66 11.42 -8.20
CA ASP A 72 4.62 10.68 -9.01
C ASP A 72 5.00 11.50 -10.24
N ALA A 73 6.29 11.51 -10.58
CA ALA A 73 6.81 12.33 -11.66
C ALA A 73 6.12 12.04 -13.01
N ASP A 74 5.80 10.78 -13.27
CA ASP A 74 5.20 10.35 -14.54
C ASP A 74 3.69 10.54 -14.59
N LEU A 75 3.04 10.59 -13.45
CA LEU A 75 1.57 10.60 -13.33
C LEU A 75 1.01 11.94 -12.88
N SER A 76 1.86 12.80 -12.37
CA SER A 76 1.44 14.12 -11.85
C SER A 76 1.34 15.15 -12.98
N PRO A 77 0.37 16.07 -12.95
CA PRO A 77 -0.74 16.12 -12.03
C PRO A 77 -1.79 15.08 -12.34
N GLY A 78 -2.12 14.24 -11.39
CA GLY A 78 -3.08 13.17 -11.61
C GLY A 78 -3.77 12.74 -10.32
N ILE A 79 -4.80 11.94 -10.48
CA ILE A 79 -5.62 11.47 -9.36
C ILE A 79 -5.78 9.95 -9.46
N SER A 80 -5.69 9.27 -8.33
CA SER A 80 -6.04 7.86 -8.19
C SER A 80 -7.38 7.73 -7.50
N VAL A 81 -8.29 6.99 -8.10
CA VAL A 81 -9.59 6.68 -7.51
C VAL A 81 -9.62 5.19 -7.21
N GLY A 82 -9.14 4.84 -6.03
CA GLY A 82 -9.09 3.46 -5.58
C GLY A 82 -7.80 2.74 -5.96
N MET A 83 -7.56 1.64 -5.27
CA MET A 83 -6.40 0.80 -5.48
C MET A 83 -6.85 -0.65 -5.45
N PHE A 84 -6.41 -1.44 -6.43
CA PHE A 84 -6.91 -2.80 -6.64
C PHE A 84 -5.74 -3.76 -6.81
N LYS A 85 -5.97 -5.01 -6.51
CA LYS A 85 -4.96 -6.06 -6.61
C LYS A 85 -4.90 -6.71 -7.99
N SER A 86 -5.89 -6.45 -8.84
CA SER A 86 -5.94 -7.00 -10.20
C SER A 86 -6.56 -6.00 -11.15
N GLN A 87 -6.22 -6.16 -12.43
CA GLN A 87 -6.81 -5.36 -13.50
C GLN A 87 -8.32 -5.59 -13.59
N ALA A 88 -8.76 -6.83 -13.40
CA ALA A 88 -10.18 -7.17 -13.48
C ALA A 88 -11.01 -6.42 -12.43
N GLU A 89 -10.53 -6.37 -11.20
CA GLU A 89 -11.20 -5.63 -10.13
C GLU A 89 -11.26 -4.14 -10.44
N ALA A 90 -10.16 -3.57 -10.90
CA ALA A 90 -10.09 -2.15 -11.24
C ALA A 90 -11.03 -1.82 -12.42
N THR A 91 -11.06 -2.68 -13.42
CA THR A 91 -11.94 -2.48 -14.59
C THR A 91 -13.41 -2.56 -14.20
N GLN A 92 -13.75 -3.47 -13.33
CA GLN A 92 -15.13 -3.60 -12.84
C GLN A 92 -15.58 -2.33 -12.11
N GLU A 93 -14.72 -1.79 -11.26
CA GLU A 93 -15.02 -0.55 -10.56
C GLU A 93 -15.09 0.63 -11.53
N LEU A 94 -14.20 0.68 -12.52
CA LEU A 94 -14.22 1.70 -13.54
C LEU A 94 -15.55 1.72 -14.28
N ASN A 95 -16.08 0.55 -14.62
CA ASN A 95 -17.37 0.45 -15.29
C ASN A 95 -18.50 1.02 -14.46
N GLN A 96 -18.47 0.77 -13.14
CA GLN A 96 -19.45 1.34 -12.23
C GLN A 96 -19.32 2.86 -12.14
N LEU A 97 -18.10 3.37 -12.10
CA LEU A 97 -17.86 4.81 -12.06
C LEU A 97 -18.30 5.48 -13.37
N ASN A 98 -18.11 4.83 -14.51
CA ASN A 98 -18.60 5.33 -15.79
C ASN A 98 -20.12 5.47 -15.79
N ARG A 99 -20.83 4.54 -15.19
CA ARG A 99 -22.28 4.60 -15.05
C ARG A 99 -22.72 5.75 -14.17
N ARG A 100 -21.87 6.15 -13.20
CA ARG A 100 -22.14 7.29 -12.33
C ARG A 100 -21.77 8.63 -12.97
N GLY A 101 -21.22 8.61 -14.18
CA GLY A 101 -20.87 9.82 -14.90
C GLY A 101 -19.40 10.21 -14.87
N LEU A 102 -18.55 9.42 -14.22
CA LEU A 102 -17.12 9.70 -14.23
C LEU A 102 -16.54 9.34 -15.58
N ARG A 103 -15.91 10.32 -16.23
CA ARG A 103 -15.35 10.18 -17.58
C ARG A 103 -13.85 10.36 -17.53
N LEU A 104 -13.18 9.88 -18.59
CA LEU A 104 -11.74 10.05 -18.82
C LEU A 104 -10.87 9.30 -17.81
N ALA A 105 -11.46 8.44 -16.99
CA ALA A 105 -10.71 7.58 -16.10
C ALA A 105 -10.25 6.32 -16.83
N ARG A 106 -9.10 5.81 -16.46
CA ARG A 106 -8.56 4.58 -17.04
C ARG A 106 -7.86 3.75 -15.99
N VAL A 107 -7.76 2.45 -16.24
CA VAL A 107 -7.07 1.52 -15.36
C VAL A 107 -5.60 1.45 -15.79
N ILE A 108 -4.71 1.68 -14.85
CA ILE A 108 -3.27 1.51 -15.09
C ILE A 108 -2.65 0.67 -13.99
N LYS A 109 -1.57 -0.04 -14.33
CA LYS A 109 -0.77 -0.73 -13.32
C LYS A 109 0.15 0.28 -12.67
N TRP A 110 -0.03 0.47 -11.36
CA TRP A 110 0.74 1.44 -10.60
C TRP A 110 2.03 0.83 -10.04
N MET A 111 1.97 -0.44 -9.64
CA MET A 111 3.11 -1.12 -9.04
C MET A 111 3.10 -2.59 -9.40
N ASN A 112 4.26 -3.13 -9.74
CA ASN A 112 4.42 -4.55 -10.00
C ASN A 112 4.40 -5.35 -8.69
N ALA A 113 3.98 -6.60 -8.77
CA ALA A 113 4.13 -7.51 -7.65
C ALA A 113 5.60 -7.71 -7.33
N TYR A 114 5.91 -7.90 -6.06
CA TYR A 114 7.27 -8.22 -5.67
C TYR A 114 7.28 -9.22 -4.53
N LYS A 115 8.36 -10.01 -4.47
CA LYS A 115 8.62 -10.94 -3.38
C LYS A 115 9.48 -10.26 -2.35
N GLY A 116 9.14 -10.43 -1.09
CA GLY A 116 9.89 -9.84 0.01
C GLY A 116 9.71 -10.63 1.28
N GLN A 117 9.91 -9.97 2.40
CA GLN A 117 9.75 -10.59 3.71
C GLN A 117 9.09 -9.63 4.68
N ARG A 118 8.36 -10.20 5.62
CA ARG A 118 7.78 -9.47 6.74
C ARG A 118 8.55 -9.80 8.00
N VAL A 119 8.65 -8.82 8.87
CA VAL A 119 9.10 -9.04 10.25
C VAL A 119 7.85 -9.37 11.06
N VAL A 120 7.85 -10.52 11.71
CA VAL A 120 6.76 -10.94 12.59
C VAL A 120 7.27 -10.93 14.02
N VAL A 121 6.58 -10.22 14.89
CA VAL A 121 6.90 -10.14 16.30
C VAL A 121 5.96 -11.09 17.06
N ALA A 122 6.53 -12.10 17.68
CA ALA A 122 5.78 -13.21 18.27
C ALA A 122 4.94 -12.80 19.48
N ALA A 123 5.47 -11.89 20.30
CA ALA A 123 4.76 -11.38 21.46
C ALA A 123 4.87 -9.86 21.46
N MET A 124 3.76 -9.19 21.74
CA MET A 124 3.76 -7.75 21.72
C MET A 124 4.02 -7.15 23.07
N ASN A 125 5.18 -6.57 23.20
CA ASN A 125 5.49 -5.71 24.33
C ASN A 125 5.29 -4.26 23.85
N PRO A 126 4.46 -3.47 24.54
CA PRO A 126 4.24 -2.08 24.13
C PRO A 126 5.52 -1.26 24.03
N ASP A 127 6.53 -1.59 24.80
CA ASP A 127 7.81 -0.88 24.80
C ASP A 127 8.62 -1.11 23.52
N TRP A 128 8.28 -2.14 22.73
CA TRP A 128 8.98 -2.46 21.49
C TRP A 128 8.43 -1.70 20.29
N ARG A 129 7.21 -1.21 20.38
CA ARG A 129 6.53 -0.61 19.25
C ARG A 129 7.26 0.62 18.71
N LYS A 130 7.61 1.54 19.60
CA LYS A 130 8.31 2.76 19.23
C LYS A 130 9.64 2.51 18.52
N PRO A 131 10.55 1.70 19.10
CA PRO A 131 11.81 1.41 18.43
C PRO A 131 11.61 0.70 17.09
N LEU A 132 10.63 -0.19 16.96
CA LEU A 132 10.36 -0.88 15.71
C LEU A 132 9.80 0.08 14.65
N GLU A 133 8.87 0.94 15.03
CA GLU A 133 8.32 1.94 14.11
C GLU A 133 9.38 2.96 13.69
N GLY A 134 10.35 3.24 14.55
CA GLY A 134 11.48 4.10 14.22
C GLY A 134 12.36 3.57 13.10
N LEU A 135 12.27 2.30 12.78
CA LEU A 135 12.97 1.68 11.65
C LEU A 135 12.19 1.80 10.33
N GLY A 136 11.07 2.49 10.34
CA GLY A 136 10.22 2.60 9.17
C GLY A 136 9.29 1.42 8.98
N LEU A 137 9.08 0.61 10.00
CA LEU A 137 8.16 -0.53 9.95
C LEU A 137 6.75 -0.08 10.28
N LYS A 138 5.81 -0.45 9.43
CA LYS A 138 4.38 -0.22 9.66
C LYS A 138 3.81 -1.49 10.27
N LEU A 139 3.64 -1.49 11.58
CA LEU A 139 3.21 -2.67 12.32
C LEU A 139 1.69 -2.78 12.35
N SER A 140 1.19 -3.96 12.06
CA SER A 140 -0.22 -4.29 12.15
C SER A 140 -0.37 -5.62 12.88
N GLU A 141 -1.56 -5.89 13.38
CA GLU A 141 -1.85 -7.16 13.98
C GLU A 141 -1.84 -8.26 12.91
N CYS A 142 -1.38 -9.45 13.30
CA CYS A 142 -1.47 -10.60 12.43
C CYS A 142 -2.95 -10.95 12.27
N SER A 143 -3.43 -10.97 11.04
CA SER A 143 -4.82 -11.27 10.75
C SER A 143 -5.11 -12.74 10.99
N THR A 144 -6.22 -13.03 11.70
CA THR A 144 -6.66 -14.40 11.90
C THR A 144 -7.03 -15.05 10.56
N SER A 145 -7.63 -14.28 9.67
CA SER A 145 -7.97 -14.77 8.34
C SER A 145 -6.71 -15.04 7.52
N GLU A 146 -5.70 -14.24 7.70
CA GLU A 146 -4.40 -14.43 7.06
C GLU A 146 -3.73 -15.69 7.56
N ALA A 147 -3.74 -15.90 8.86
CA ALA A 147 -3.24 -17.12 9.45
C ALA A 147 -4.01 -18.34 8.98
N ALA A 148 -5.33 -18.24 8.89
CA ALA A 148 -6.17 -19.30 8.36
C ALA A 148 -5.90 -19.53 6.88
N GLY A 149 -5.70 -18.47 6.11
CA GLY A 149 -5.37 -18.56 4.69
C GLY A 149 -4.00 -19.16 4.43
N ALA A 150 -3.07 -18.97 5.32
CA ALA A 150 -1.73 -19.52 5.19
C ALA A 150 -1.67 -21.00 5.51
N LYS A 151 -2.63 -21.52 6.21
CA LYS A 151 -2.66 -22.90 6.66
C LYS A 151 -2.98 -23.94 5.59
N PRO A 152 -3.93 -23.73 4.73
CA PRO A 152 -4.27 -24.74 3.73
C PRO A 152 -3.14 -25.00 2.76
#